data_0c72350a247e29bd7733c5846079f086
#
_entry.id   0c72350a247e29bd7733c5846079f086
#
_cell.length_a   1.000
_cell.length_b   1.000
_cell.length_c   1.000
_cell.angle_alpha   90.00
_cell.angle_beta   90.00
_cell.angle_gamma   90.00
#
_symmetry.space_group_name_H-M   'P 1'
#
loop_
_entity.id
_entity.type
_entity.pdbx_description
1 polymer ?
#
loop_
_entity_poly.entity_id
_entity_poly.type
_entity_poly.pdbx_seq_one_letter_code
_entity_poly.pdbx_strand_id
1 'polypeptide(L)'
;VFRPVAMPAAASSEQRALATRKDLKANEALLTASRTKITAARAAFHPQVGVVAADSWYDDNAALDNKSQSIMGVVSMNLFNGGRDWHGLTAAQRETEQTELRLEGARQAARNEVRVATSRLNEATARRNIAAQSVDKARENVRLVKQRYGEGRTILIDLLMAERVLVEARNEELTAALSQELSAAQLQLAEGSLTLPGETPVQ
;
A
#
# COMPACT_ATOMS: atom_id res chain seq x y z
N VAL A 1 -9.55 28.19 2.91
CA VAL A 1 -10.83 27.71 2.36
C VAL A 1 -10.72 26.20 2.28
N PHE A 2 -11.33 25.47 3.22
CA PHE A 2 -11.38 24.01 3.21
C PHE A 2 -12.29 23.53 2.08
N ARG A 3 -11.76 22.66 1.19
CA ARG A 3 -12.56 22.04 0.14
C ARG A 3 -13.50 20.97 0.74
N PRO A 4 -14.75 20.87 0.28
CA PRO A 4 -15.59 19.75 0.65
C PRO A 4 -14.95 18.45 0.13
N VAL A 5 -14.63 17.53 1.03
CA VAL A 5 -14.12 16.20 0.66
C VAL A 5 -15.30 15.39 0.15
N ALA A 6 -15.26 15.03 -1.14
CA ALA A 6 -16.25 14.11 -1.70
C ALA A 6 -16.11 12.73 -1.04
N MET A 7 -17.21 12.18 -0.54
CA MET A 7 -17.24 10.83 0.03
C MET A 7 -17.33 9.78 -1.09
N PRO A 8 -16.26 9.02 -1.38
CA PRO A 8 -16.35 7.93 -2.33
C PRO A 8 -17.15 6.77 -1.73
N ALA A 9 -17.91 6.05 -2.56
CA ALA A 9 -18.57 4.83 -2.11
C ALA A 9 -17.49 3.79 -1.70
N ALA A 10 -17.64 3.15 -0.55
CA ALA A 10 -16.65 2.20 -0.01
C ALA A 10 -16.25 1.10 -1.00
N ALA A 11 -17.22 0.58 -1.78
CA ALA A 11 -16.96 -0.41 -2.81
C ALA A 11 -16.03 0.07 -3.93
N SER A 12 -16.14 1.34 -4.34
CA SER A 12 -15.27 1.92 -5.37
C SER A 12 -13.85 2.16 -4.85
N SER A 13 -13.70 2.46 -3.57
CA SER A 13 -12.40 2.61 -2.90
C SER A 13 -11.68 1.27 -2.75
N GLU A 14 -12.40 0.19 -2.39
CA GLU A 14 -11.84 -1.16 -2.36
C GLU A 14 -11.34 -1.62 -3.73
N GLN A 15 -12.13 -1.40 -4.78
CA GLN A 15 -11.73 -1.75 -6.15
C GLN A 15 -10.50 -0.97 -6.61
N ARG A 16 -10.44 0.33 -6.32
CA ARG A 16 -9.25 1.14 -6.61
C ARG A 16 -8.02 0.63 -5.88
N ALA A 17 -8.12 0.34 -4.59
CA ALA A 17 -7.01 -0.20 -3.81
C ALA A 17 -6.45 -1.49 -4.43
N LEU A 18 -7.32 -2.43 -4.80
CA LEU A 18 -6.91 -3.69 -5.43
C LEU A 18 -6.23 -3.50 -6.80
N ALA A 19 -6.56 -2.43 -7.53
CA ALA A 19 -5.99 -2.15 -8.85
C ALA A 19 -4.70 -1.32 -8.80
N THR A 20 -4.58 -0.39 -7.82
CA THR A 20 -3.49 0.62 -7.81
C THR A 20 -2.36 0.28 -6.86
N ARG A 21 -2.59 -0.44 -5.78
CA ARG A 21 -1.59 -0.71 -4.73
C ARG A 21 -0.38 -1.44 -5.28
N LYS A 22 0.80 -0.83 -5.09
CA LYS A 22 2.08 -1.37 -5.57
C LYS A 22 2.51 -2.62 -4.82
N ASP A 23 2.15 -2.74 -3.52
CA ASP A 23 2.44 -3.93 -2.71
C ASP A 23 1.68 -5.18 -3.20
N LEU A 24 0.43 -5.03 -3.65
CA LEU A 24 -0.33 -6.12 -4.27
C LEU A 24 0.27 -6.54 -5.61
N LYS A 25 0.66 -5.58 -6.46
CA LYS A 25 1.35 -5.86 -7.73
C LYS A 25 2.69 -6.58 -7.50
N ALA A 26 3.44 -6.20 -6.45
CA ALA A 26 4.67 -6.90 -6.08
C ALA A 26 4.40 -8.36 -5.67
N ASN A 27 3.35 -8.62 -4.87
CA ASN A 27 2.94 -9.98 -4.50
C ASN A 27 2.47 -10.80 -5.73
N GLU A 28 1.78 -10.20 -6.69
CA GLU A 28 1.40 -10.84 -7.95
C GLU A 28 2.62 -11.21 -8.81
N ALA A 29 3.62 -10.33 -8.86
CA ALA A 29 4.90 -10.62 -9.52
C ALA A 29 5.65 -11.77 -8.82
N LEU A 30 5.66 -11.81 -7.47
CA LEU A 30 6.23 -12.92 -6.70
C LEU A 30 5.50 -14.24 -6.98
N LEU A 31 4.18 -14.22 -7.10
CA LEU A 31 3.40 -15.41 -7.47
C LEU A 31 3.77 -15.89 -8.89
N THR A 32 3.91 -14.98 -9.83
CA THR A 32 4.35 -15.33 -11.20
C THR A 32 5.76 -15.94 -11.18
N ALA A 33 6.69 -15.39 -10.41
CA ALA A 33 8.03 -15.92 -10.22
C ALA A 33 8.01 -17.32 -9.59
N SER A 34 7.18 -17.57 -8.57
CA SER A 34 7.05 -18.89 -7.95
C SER A 34 6.47 -19.94 -8.91
N ARG A 35 5.50 -19.57 -9.75
CA ARG A 35 5.00 -20.44 -10.83
C ARG A 35 6.07 -20.79 -11.85
N THR A 36 6.96 -19.85 -12.18
CA THR A 36 8.10 -20.10 -13.06
C THR A 36 9.09 -21.10 -12.43
N LYS A 37 9.28 -21.08 -11.09
CA LYS A 37 10.09 -22.08 -10.37
C LYS A 37 9.55 -23.51 -10.55
N ILE A 38 8.23 -23.70 -10.59
CA ILE A 38 7.64 -25.01 -10.88
C ILE A 38 8.07 -25.47 -12.28
N THR A 39 8.03 -24.57 -13.26
CA THR A 39 8.49 -24.89 -14.63
C THR A 39 9.98 -25.25 -14.65
N ALA A 40 10.80 -24.49 -13.92
CA ALA A 40 12.24 -24.79 -13.79
C ALA A 40 12.49 -26.15 -13.09
N ALA A 41 11.72 -26.47 -12.01
CA ALA A 41 11.82 -27.76 -11.34
C ALA A 41 11.40 -28.93 -12.26
N ARG A 42 10.40 -28.72 -13.13
CA ARG A 42 10.01 -29.71 -14.15
C ARG A 42 11.09 -29.92 -15.21
N ALA A 43 11.91 -28.91 -15.51
CA ALA A 43 12.98 -29.03 -16.49
C ALA A 43 14.04 -30.07 -16.08
N ALA A 44 14.18 -30.38 -14.78
CA ALA A 44 15.07 -31.44 -14.28
C ALA A 44 14.70 -32.84 -14.82
N PHE A 45 13.46 -33.05 -15.23
CA PHE A 45 12.97 -34.33 -15.81
C PHE A 45 13.17 -34.42 -17.34
N HIS A 46 13.67 -33.35 -17.96
CA HIS A 46 13.90 -33.29 -19.41
C HIS A 46 15.40 -33.34 -19.75
N PRO A 47 15.76 -33.84 -20.93
CA PRO A 47 17.15 -33.79 -21.40
C PRO A 47 17.66 -32.34 -21.45
N GLN A 48 18.85 -32.12 -20.90
CA GLN A 48 19.55 -30.82 -20.93
C GLN A 48 20.51 -30.84 -22.16
N VAL A 49 20.40 -29.83 -22.99
CA VAL A 49 21.29 -29.67 -24.16
C VAL A 49 22.18 -28.47 -23.89
N GLY A 50 23.47 -28.67 -23.98
CA GLY A 50 24.47 -27.63 -23.77
C GLY A 50 25.54 -27.65 -24.87
N VAL A 51 26.20 -26.51 -25.05
CA VAL A 51 27.40 -26.39 -25.86
C VAL A 51 28.56 -26.02 -24.94
N VAL A 52 29.61 -26.80 -24.93
CA VAL A 52 30.83 -26.54 -24.16
C VAL A 52 31.92 -26.13 -25.12
N ALA A 53 32.46 -24.94 -24.99
CA ALA A 53 33.68 -24.50 -25.68
C ALA A 53 34.82 -24.47 -24.65
N ALA A 54 35.89 -25.21 -24.91
CA ALA A 54 37.07 -25.22 -24.06
C ALA A 54 38.29 -24.76 -24.86
N ASP A 55 39.05 -23.84 -24.27
CA ASP A 55 40.34 -23.40 -24.76
C ASP A 55 41.40 -23.81 -23.74
N SER A 56 42.31 -24.67 -24.12
CA SER A 56 43.34 -25.21 -23.24
C SER A 56 44.71 -24.76 -23.71
N TRP A 57 45.47 -24.16 -22.81
CA TRP A 57 46.83 -23.69 -23.03
C TRP A 57 47.74 -24.56 -22.18
N TYR A 58 48.64 -25.29 -22.87
CA TYR A 58 49.68 -26.08 -22.20
C TYR A 58 51.00 -25.38 -22.44
N ASP A 59 51.61 -24.84 -21.35
CA ASP A 59 52.97 -24.32 -21.33
C ASP A 59 53.91 -25.46 -20.93
N ASP A 60 54.35 -26.26 -21.90
CA ASP A 60 55.39 -27.24 -21.69
C ASP A 60 56.66 -26.70 -22.38
N ASN A 61 57.79 -26.67 -21.69
CA ASN A 61 59.07 -26.06 -22.07
C ASN A 61 59.71 -26.64 -23.34
N ALA A 62 58.95 -27.27 -24.23
CA ALA A 62 59.36 -27.74 -25.55
C ALA A 62 58.62 -26.98 -26.64
N ALA A 63 59.32 -26.18 -27.32
CA ALA A 63 59.17 -25.40 -28.58
C ALA A 63 57.96 -25.60 -29.52
N LEU A 64 56.76 -25.98 -29.06
CA LEU A 64 55.52 -26.03 -29.84
C LEU A 64 54.38 -25.46 -29.01
N ASP A 65 53.87 -24.33 -29.47
CA ASP A 65 52.70 -23.63 -28.97
C ASP A 65 51.46 -24.54 -29.12
N ASN A 66 51.11 -25.33 -28.08
CA ASN A 66 50.00 -26.28 -28.12
C ASN A 66 48.73 -25.59 -27.58
N LYS A 67 48.06 -24.81 -28.45
CA LYS A 67 46.69 -24.34 -28.26
C LYS A 67 45.74 -25.43 -28.72
N SER A 68 44.86 -25.88 -27.81
CA SER A 68 43.78 -26.78 -28.19
C SER A 68 42.45 -26.10 -27.98
N GLN A 69 41.70 -25.90 -29.03
CA GLN A 69 40.33 -25.40 -29.00
C GLN A 69 39.35 -26.53 -29.31
N SER A 70 38.38 -26.73 -28.46
CA SER A 70 37.34 -27.74 -28.67
C SER A 70 35.94 -27.13 -28.46
N ILE A 71 35.02 -27.48 -29.38
CA ILE A 71 33.60 -27.17 -29.24
C ILE A 71 32.86 -28.51 -29.25
N MET A 72 32.07 -28.73 -28.19
CA MET A 72 31.36 -29.99 -27.99
C MET A 72 29.89 -29.74 -27.66
N GLY A 73 28.98 -30.41 -28.36
CA GLY A 73 27.57 -30.51 -27.99
C GLY A 73 27.39 -31.60 -26.94
N VAL A 74 26.79 -31.28 -25.82
CA VAL A 74 26.53 -32.23 -24.71
C VAL A 74 25.03 -32.35 -24.50
N VAL A 75 24.53 -33.59 -24.46
CA VAL A 75 23.17 -33.90 -24.03
C VAL A 75 23.26 -34.72 -22.75
N SER A 76 22.69 -34.22 -21.68
CA SER A 76 22.65 -34.90 -20.39
C SER A 76 21.21 -35.07 -19.88
N MET A 77 20.90 -36.20 -19.32
CA MET A 77 19.60 -36.46 -18.66
C MET A 77 19.84 -37.21 -17.36
N ASN A 78 19.25 -36.71 -16.30
CA ASN A 78 19.29 -37.40 -15.02
C ASN A 78 18.19 -38.45 -14.98
N LEU A 79 18.59 -39.73 -14.96
CA LEU A 79 17.63 -40.84 -14.90
C LEU A 79 17.15 -41.16 -13.50
N PHE A 80 18.02 -40.96 -12.50
CA PHE A 80 17.70 -41.22 -11.09
C PHE A 80 18.67 -40.49 -10.17
N ASN A 81 18.16 -39.75 -9.19
CA ASN A 81 18.96 -39.00 -8.20
C ASN A 81 18.43 -39.17 -6.76
N GLY A 82 17.90 -40.37 -6.44
CA GLY A 82 17.37 -40.63 -5.12
C GLY A 82 16.10 -39.86 -4.76
N GLY A 83 15.31 -39.47 -5.77
CA GLY A 83 14.04 -38.73 -5.57
C GLY A 83 14.19 -37.23 -5.37
N ARG A 84 15.41 -36.66 -5.46
CA ARG A 84 15.66 -35.23 -5.28
C ARG A 84 14.78 -34.36 -6.17
N ASP A 85 14.67 -34.70 -7.45
CA ASP A 85 13.92 -33.89 -8.42
C ASP A 85 12.42 -33.92 -8.11
N TRP A 86 11.90 -35.07 -7.68
CA TRP A 86 10.51 -35.21 -7.27
C TRP A 86 10.19 -34.36 -6.02
N HIS A 87 11.05 -34.44 -5.02
CA HIS A 87 10.87 -33.62 -3.82
C HIS A 87 11.10 -32.13 -4.11
N GLY A 88 12.02 -31.79 -5.03
CA GLY A 88 12.24 -30.43 -5.50
C GLY A 88 11.00 -29.84 -6.21
N LEU A 89 10.35 -30.63 -7.07
CA LEU A 89 9.10 -30.22 -7.72
C LEU A 89 7.97 -30.02 -6.69
N THR A 90 7.83 -30.95 -5.74
CA THR A 90 6.81 -30.84 -4.67
C THR A 90 7.07 -29.62 -3.80
N ALA A 91 8.33 -29.33 -3.45
CA ALA A 91 8.70 -28.14 -2.70
C ALA A 91 8.33 -26.85 -3.44
N ALA A 92 8.63 -26.76 -4.76
CA ALA A 92 8.25 -25.61 -5.58
C ALA A 92 6.73 -25.41 -5.68
N GLN A 93 5.95 -26.51 -5.74
CA GLN A 93 4.49 -26.45 -5.71
C GLN A 93 3.98 -25.89 -4.38
N ARG A 94 4.52 -26.37 -3.24
CA ARG A 94 4.14 -25.88 -1.91
C ARG A 94 4.55 -24.41 -1.68
N GLU A 95 5.71 -24.00 -2.19
CA GLU A 95 6.13 -22.57 -2.16
C GLU A 95 5.16 -21.70 -2.95
N THR A 96 4.67 -22.17 -4.09
CA THR A 96 3.69 -21.45 -4.90
C THR A 96 2.36 -21.33 -4.16
N GLU A 97 1.84 -22.41 -3.60
CA GLU A 97 0.62 -22.41 -2.78
C GLU A 97 0.75 -21.42 -1.61
N GLN A 98 1.89 -21.42 -0.91
CA GLN A 98 2.17 -20.46 0.16
C GLN A 98 2.14 -19.00 -0.35
N THR A 99 2.68 -18.75 -1.54
CA THR A 99 2.69 -17.41 -2.15
C THR A 99 1.29 -16.96 -2.56
N GLU A 100 0.45 -17.88 -3.05
CA GLU A 100 -0.98 -17.60 -3.34
C GLU A 100 -1.75 -17.21 -2.08
N LEU A 101 -1.56 -17.95 -0.99
CA LEU A 101 -2.19 -17.62 0.29
C LEU A 101 -1.71 -16.29 0.86
N ARG A 102 -0.43 -15.95 0.68
CA ARG A 102 0.11 -14.64 1.06
C ARG A 102 -0.53 -13.50 0.25
N LEU A 103 -0.70 -13.67 -1.06
CA LEU A 103 -1.37 -12.68 -1.91
C LEU A 103 -2.83 -12.48 -1.49
N GLU A 104 -3.55 -13.58 -1.20
CA GLU A 104 -4.93 -13.45 -0.73
C GLU A 104 -5.01 -12.76 0.63
N GLY A 105 -4.10 -13.09 1.56
CA GLY A 105 -3.98 -12.39 2.84
C GLY A 105 -3.71 -10.90 2.67
N ALA A 106 -2.80 -10.53 1.75
CA ALA A 106 -2.51 -9.12 1.43
C ALA A 106 -3.74 -8.39 0.84
N ARG A 107 -4.52 -9.06 -0.03
CA ARG A 107 -5.77 -8.51 -0.57
C ARG A 107 -6.81 -8.26 0.53
N GLN A 108 -6.94 -9.20 1.46
CA GLN A 108 -7.85 -9.05 2.60
C GLN A 108 -7.42 -7.90 3.53
N ALA A 109 -6.12 -7.80 3.81
CA ALA A 109 -5.55 -6.69 4.59
C ALA A 109 -5.85 -5.34 3.92
N ALA A 110 -5.62 -5.22 2.61
CA ALA A 110 -5.91 -4.01 1.85
C ALA A 110 -7.39 -3.60 1.91
N ARG A 111 -8.31 -4.56 1.78
CA ARG A 111 -9.76 -4.29 1.94
C ARG A 111 -10.09 -3.78 3.34
N ASN A 112 -9.53 -4.40 4.37
CA ASN A 112 -9.76 -3.99 5.75
C ASN A 112 -9.20 -2.58 6.03
N GLU A 113 -7.99 -2.27 5.53
CA GLU A 113 -7.40 -0.93 5.64
C GLU A 113 -8.30 0.14 5.02
N VAL A 114 -8.82 -0.09 3.82
CA VAL A 114 -9.75 0.83 3.15
C VAL A 114 -11.04 1.00 3.94
N ARG A 115 -11.62 -0.09 4.48
CA ARG A 115 -12.84 -0.01 5.30
C ARG A 115 -12.62 0.81 6.57
N VAL A 116 -11.52 0.57 7.26
CA VAL A 116 -11.15 1.33 8.47
C VAL A 116 -10.93 2.80 8.13
N ALA A 117 -10.18 3.10 7.07
CA ALA A 117 -9.94 4.48 6.63
C ALA A 117 -11.23 5.20 6.23
N THR A 118 -12.14 4.52 5.51
CA THR A 118 -13.46 5.06 5.17
C THR A 118 -14.30 5.35 6.41
N SER A 119 -14.31 4.43 7.38
CA SER A 119 -15.05 4.65 8.65
C SER A 119 -14.51 5.84 9.42
N ARG A 120 -13.18 6.00 9.48
CA ARG A 120 -12.54 7.16 10.13
C ARG A 120 -12.87 8.48 9.42
N LEU A 121 -12.90 8.51 8.11
CA LEU A 121 -13.29 9.68 7.34
C LEU A 121 -14.75 10.07 7.61
N ASN A 122 -15.66 9.08 7.65
CA ASN A 122 -17.07 9.30 7.97
C ASN A 122 -17.23 9.88 9.39
N GLU A 123 -16.52 9.34 10.37
CA GLU A 123 -16.51 9.82 11.75
C GLU A 123 -15.98 11.26 11.83
N ALA A 124 -14.83 11.54 11.19
CA ALA A 124 -14.24 12.88 11.18
C ALA A 124 -15.16 13.90 10.49
N THR A 125 -15.87 13.50 9.43
CA THR A 125 -16.85 14.34 8.74
C THR A 125 -18.05 14.65 9.64
N ALA A 126 -18.56 13.67 10.38
CA ALA A 126 -19.63 13.88 11.34
C ALA A 126 -19.20 14.81 12.48
N ARG A 127 -18.00 14.60 13.04
CA ARG A 127 -17.42 15.49 14.07
C ARG A 127 -17.29 16.92 13.60
N ARG A 128 -16.79 17.14 12.37
CA ARG A 128 -16.69 18.48 11.78
C ARG A 128 -18.05 19.16 11.67
N ASN A 129 -19.08 18.43 11.23
CA ASN A 129 -20.44 18.99 11.13
C ASN A 129 -21.00 19.39 12.50
N ILE A 130 -20.75 18.58 13.55
CA ILE A 130 -21.15 18.90 14.93
C ILE A 130 -20.39 20.14 15.43
N ALA A 131 -19.07 20.19 15.21
CA ALA A 131 -18.25 21.33 15.65
C ALA A 131 -18.69 22.65 14.97
N ALA A 132 -19.00 22.62 13.67
CA ALA A 132 -19.53 23.79 12.94
C ALA A 132 -20.86 24.30 13.55
N GLN A 133 -21.79 23.36 13.86
CA GLN A 133 -23.05 23.73 14.55
C GLN A 133 -22.79 24.29 15.94
N SER A 134 -21.77 23.81 16.66
CA SER A 134 -21.40 24.33 17.99
C SER A 134 -20.89 25.77 17.90
N VAL A 135 -20.11 26.09 16.87
CA VAL A 135 -19.67 27.48 16.60
C VAL A 135 -20.86 28.40 16.34
N ASP A 136 -21.83 27.95 15.54
CA ASP A 136 -23.02 28.77 15.25
C ASP A 136 -23.85 29.03 16.51
N LYS A 137 -24.02 28.01 17.35
CA LYS A 137 -24.73 28.17 18.66
C LYS A 137 -23.95 29.09 19.60
N ALA A 138 -22.64 28.93 19.69
CA ALA A 138 -21.80 29.79 20.53
C ALA A 138 -21.81 31.24 20.07
N ARG A 139 -21.78 31.49 18.75
CA ARG A 139 -21.89 32.83 18.17
C ARG A 139 -23.22 33.49 18.50
N GLU A 140 -24.31 32.74 18.40
CA GLU A 140 -25.62 33.25 18.76
C GLU A 140 -25.73 33.54 20.27
N ASN A 141 -25.17 32.69 21.14
CA ASN A 141 -25.09 32.93 22.58
C ASN A 141 -24.34 34.24 22.89
N VAL A 142 -23.16 34.47 22.25
CA VAL A 142 -22.43 35.74 22.43
C VAL A 142 -23.30 36.93 22.01
N ARG A 143 -24.01 36.84 20.86
CA ARG A 143 -24.89 37.90 20.36
C ARG A 143 -25.98 38.24 21.41
N LEU A 144 -26.63 37.24 22.00
CA LEU A 144 -27.69 37.41 22.97
C LEU A 144 -27.16 37.98 24.31
N VAL A 145 -26.03 37.46 24.82
CA VAL A 145 -25.40 37.95 26.06
C VAL A 145 -24.91 39.39 25.86
N LYS A 146 -24.32 39.73 24.73
CA LYS A 146 -23.90 41.10 24.41
C LYS A 146 -25.06 42.07 24.39
N GLN A 147 -26.20 41.68 23.82
CA GLN A 147 -27.43 42.51 23.85
C GLN A 147 -27.89 42.74 25.30
N ARG A 148 -27.99 41.71 26.15
CA ARG A 148 -28.39 41.81 27.57
C ARG A 148 -27.43 42.66 28.37
N TYR A 149 -26.12 42.58 28.09
CA TYR A 149 -25.12 43.42 28.74
C TYR A 149 -25.31 44.90 28.38
N GLY A 150 -25.58 45.21 27.11
CA GLY A 150 -25.90 46.57 26.67
C GLY A 150 -27.18 47.14 27.28
N GLU A 151 -28.14 46.28 27.66
CA GLU A 151 -29.36 46.62 28.38
C GLU A 151 -29.19 46.71 29.91
N GLY A 152 -27.96 46.45 30.42
CA GLY A 152 -27.68 46.40 31.87
C GLY A 152 -28.29 45.21 32.58
N ARG A 153 -28.66 44.12 31.87
CA ARG A 153 -29.37 42.93 32.38
C ARG A 153 -28.46 41.75 32.70
N THR A 154 -27.17 41.88 32.45
CA THR A 154 -26.12 40.89 32.78
C THR A 154 -24.82 41.60 33.08
N ILE A 155 -23.86 40.89 33.67
CA ILE A 155 -22.56 41.43 34.10
C ILE A 155 -21.47 41.09 33.06
N LEU A 156 -20.36 41.83 33.10
CA LEU A 156 -19.25 41.66 32.15
C LEU A 156 -18.66 40.22 32.14
N ILE A 157 -18.65 39.56 33.32
CA ILE A 157 -18.12 38.23 33.43
C ILE A 157 -18.88 37.21 32.56
N ASP A 158 -20.21 37.37 32.43
CA ASP A 158 -21.05 36.51 31.62
C ASP A 158 -20.72 36.69 30.12
N LEU A 159 -20.46 37.93 29.68
CA LEU A 159 -20.02 38.20 28.31
C LEU A 159 -18.65 37.60 28.02
N LEU A 160 -17.69 37.74 28.96
CA LEU A 160 -16.36 37.14 28.79
C LEU A 160 -16.42 35.60 28.76
N MET A 161 -17.30 34.99 29.57
CA MET A 161 -17.53 33.54 29.50
C MET A 161 -18.14 33.10 28.19
N ALA A 162 -19.10 33.82 27.62
CA ALA A 162 -19.69 33.52 26.31
C ALA A 162 -18.65 33.63 25.20
N GLU A 163 -17.82 34.68 25.24
CA GLU A 163 -16.71 34.85 24.26
C GLU A 163 -15.68 33.72 24.37
N ARG A 164 -15.32 33.27 25.59
CA ARG A 164 -14.43 32.12 25.79
C ARG A 164 -15.01 30.86 25.17
N VAL A 165 -16.31 30.57 25.40
CA VAL A 165 -16.97 29.40 24.79
C VAL A 165 -16.94 29.46 23.26
N LEU A 166 -17.10 30.64 22.67
CA LEU A 166 -17.00 30.81 21.23
C LEU A 166 -15.57 30.53 20.72
N VAL A 167 -14.54 30.97 21.44
CA VAL A 167 -13.15 30.68 21.09
C VAL A 167 -12.86 29.17 21.20
N GLU A 168 -13.33 28.51 22.25
CA GLU A 168 -13.21 27.04 22.40
C GLU A 168 -13.91 26.29 21.26
N ALA A 169 -15.14 26.67 20.91
CA ALA A 169 -15.88 26.06 19.80
C ALA A 169 -15.16 26.22 18.44
N ARG A 170 -14.56 27.39 18.19
CA ARG A 170 -13.74 27.61 16.97
C ARG A 170 -12.48 26.75 16.92
N ASN A 171 -11.82 26.56 18.06
CA ASN A 171 -10.66 25.68 18.16
C ASN A 171 -11.04 24.22 17.90
N GLU A 172 -12.20 23.79 18.42
CA GLU A 172 -12.74 22.46 18.13
C GLU A 172 -13.08 22.29 16.64
N GLU A 173 -13.70 23.27 16.01
CA GLU A 173 -14.01 23.25 14.57
C GLU A 173 -12.72 23.11 13.73
N LEU A 174 -11.68 23.89 14.08
CA LEU A 174 -10.39 23.82 13.40
C LEU A 174 -9.76 22.41 13.55
N THR A 175 -9.77 21.88 14.77
CA THR A 175 -9.23 20.54 15.06
C THR A 175 -10.00 19.45 14.31
N ALA A 176 -11.33 19.55 14.26
CA ALA A 176 -12.18 18.63 13.51
C ALA A 176 -11.95 18.71 12.01
N ALA A 177 -11.74 19.93 11.46
CA ALA A 177 -11.41 20.13 10.06
C ALA A 177 -10.05 19.49 9.70
N LEU A 178 -9.02 19.69 10.52
CA LEU A 178 -7.70 19.06 10.34
C LEU A 178 -7.79 17.53 10.42
N SER A 179 -8.58 17.00 11.36
CA SER A 179 -8.81 15.55 11.50
C SER A 179 -9.49 14.96 10.26
N GLN A 180 -10.42 15.69 9.65
CA GLN A 180 -11.08 15.27 8.41
C GLN A 180 -10.10 15.22 7.24
N GLU A 181 -9.27 16.25 7.05
CA GLU A 181 -8.24 16.28 5.99
C GLU A 181 -7.22 15.15 6.17
N LEU A 182 -6.78 14.91 7.42
CA LEU A 182 -5.87 13.79 7.73
C LEU A 182 -6.51 12.43 7.40
N SER A 183 -7.77 12.23 7.78
CA SER A 183 -8.49 10.99 7.48
C SER A 183 -8.71 10.80 5.98
N ALA A 184 -8.92 11.88 5.21
CA ALA A 184 -8.99 11.83 3.76
C ALA A 184 -7.65 11.42 3.13
N ALA A 185 -6.54 11.97 3.61
CA ALA A 185 -5.20 11.59 3.15
C ALA A 185 -4.88 10.12 3.50
N GLN A 186 -5.30 9.65 4.69
CA GLN A 186 -5.17 8.24 5.08
C GLN A 186 -5.97 7.31 4.18
N LEU A 187 -7.16 7.70 3.74
CA LEU A 187 -7.94 6.93 2.77
C LEU A 187 -7.23 6.86 1.41
N GLN A 188 -6.70 7.98 0.90
CA GLN A 188 -5.91 7.99 -0.33
C GLN A 188 -4.65 7.11 -0.24
N LEU A 189 -3.99 7.09 0.93
CA LEU A 189 -2.87 6.20 1.18
C LEU A 189 -3.31 4.73 1.14
N ALA A 190 -4.42 4.38 1.80
CA ALA A 190 -4.97 3.02 1.80
C ALA A 190 -5.41 2.56 0.40
N GLU A 191 -5.89 3.48 -0.44
CA GLU A 191 -6.20 3.24 -1.85
C GLU A 191 -4.94 3.14 -2.74
N GLY A 192 -3.76 3.52 -2.24
CA GLY A 192 -2.52 3.58 -3.03
C GLY A 192 -2.52 4.71 -4.07
N SER A 193 -3.37 5.72 -3.88
CA SER A 193 -3.53 6.86 -4.80
C SER A 193 -2.87 8.16 -4.29
N LEU A 194 -2.26 8.13 -3.10
CA LEU A 194 -1.59 9.29 -2.53
C LEU A 194 -0.35 9.64 -3.37
N THR A 195 -0.40 10.77 -4.07
CA THR A 195 0.76 11.36 -4.74
C THR A 195 1.36 12.44 -3.85
N LEU A 196 2.64 12.30 -3.50
CA LEU A 196 3.36 13.36 -2.80
C LEU A 196 3.59 14.56 -3.75
N PRO A 197 3.52 15.80 -3.25
CA PRO A 197 3.80 16.97 -4.07
C PRO A 197 5.26 16.88 -4.57
N GLY A 198 5.43 16.66 -5.89
CA GLY A 198 6.73 16.51 -6.55
C GLY A 198 6.95 15.17 -7.28
N GLU A 199 6.12 14.16 -7.07
CA GLU A 199 6.13 12.94 -7.87
C GLU A 199 5.20 13.09 -9.09
N THR A 200 5.79 13.13 -10.27
CA THR A 200 5.03 12.90 -11.51
C THR A 200 4.57 11.45 -11.53
N PRO A 201 3.30 11.16 -11.86
CA PRO A 201 2.84 9.77 -11.98
C PRO A 201 3.67 9.08 -13.07
N VAL A 202 4.40 8.03 -12.68
CA VAL A 202 5.06 7.13 -13.61
C VAL A 202 3.95 6.38 -14.34
N GLN A 203 3.84 6.63 -15.66
CA GLN A 203 2.93 5.95 -16.58
C GLN A 203 3.31 4.48 -16.78
#